data_248b39f7d9996969121035ed460e4584
#
_entry.id   248b39f7d9996969121035ed460e4584
#
_cell.length_a   1.000
_cell.length_b   1.000
_cell.length_c   1.000
_cell.angle_alpha   90.00
_cell.angle_beta   90.00
_cell.angle_gamma   90.00
#
_symmetry.space_group_name_H-M   'P 1'
#
loop_
_entity.id
_entity.type
_entity.pdbx_description
1 polymer ?
#
loop_
_entity_poly.entity_id
_entity_poly.type
_entity_poly.pdbx_seq_one_letter_code
_entity_poly.pdbx_strand_id
1 'polypeptide(L)'
;MLDSPAKTVRETTETRDNMTIEWDIPITMDDGLVLRADVFRPVTVGRYPVLLSYGPYAKWLAFQDGYPTAWEIMVRDHPDVAAGSSNKYQSWEVVDPEKWVPDGYAIMRVDSRGAGRSPGYIDPFSPRETRDLYDCIEWAAVQPWSNGKIGLAGISYYAINQWQVASLQPQHLAAICIWEGAGDWFREKNHHGGILSTFQANWYDMQVKTVQHGLGERGPRSRMHGELACGPQTLNDDELNAKRCDFGEDIFSHPLDDAYHRAHSADWDKITVPLLSAGNWGGNGLHLRGNIEGFVRAASTQKWLEMHGDRHWSLFYTDYGNALQKRFFGHFLKGDDTGWTKQPRLQLQIRHPGEKFVERHEHEWPLKRTQWTKLHLHPRSLALAETAVTDNSSVTFDALGDGAQFSTDPLPHETEITGPCAAKLFISSSTTDADIFLVLQAFAPDGTEVVFHGALDPHTPLGQGWLRASHRKLDPKLSTFYRPYHSHDVKQPLAPGAVTELDIEVWPTC
;
A
#
# COMPACT_ATOMS: atom_id res chain seq x y z
N MET A 1 3.71 47.52 18.73
CA MET A 1 2.61 46.95 17.95
C MET A 1 2.17 45.72 18.68
N LEU A 2 0.98 45.73 19.23
CA LEU A 2 0.42 44.66 20.05
C LEU A 2 0.14 43.46 19.15
N ASP A 3 0.73 42.31 19.52
CA ASP A 3 0.43 40.99 18.91
C ASP A 3 -1.07 40.76 18.89
N SER A 4 -1.62 40.61 17.71
CA SER A 4 -2.96 40.04 17.55
C SER A 4 -2.93 38.62 18.12
N PRO A 5 -3.84 38.26 19.04
CA PRO A 5 -3.87 36.90 19.55
C PRO A 5 -4.10 35.94 18.37
N ALA A 6 -3.24 34.94 18.27
CA ALA A 6 -3.41 33.84 17.32
C ALA A 6 -4.86 33.36 17.41
N LYS A 7 -5.58 33.38 16.27
CA LYS A 7 -6.93 32.87 16.20
C LYS A 7 -6.94 31.44 16.72
N THR A 8 -7.42 31.23 17.91
CA THR A 8 -7.60 29.93 18.52
C THR A 8 -8.40 29.06 17.56
N VAL A 9 -7.87 27.91 17.21
CA VAL A 9 -8.56 26.87 16.43
C VAL A 9 -9.87 26.57 17.17
N ARG A 10 -11.00 26.86 16.56
CA ARG A 10 -12.31 26.54 17.12
C ARG A 10 -12.58 25.07 16.85
N GLU A 11 -12.58 24.26 17.89
CA GLU A 11 -13.26 22.98 17.86
C GLU A 11 -14.74 23.26 17.61
N THR A 12 -15.28 22.74 16.52
CA THR A 12 -16.68 22.97 16.19
C THR A 12 -17.39 21.65 16.00
N THR A 13 -18.50 21.48 16.73
CA THR A 13 -19.46 20.41 16.49
C THR A 13 -20.66 21.00 15.76
N GLU A 14 -21.02 20.42 14.63
CA GLU A 14 -22.20 20.80 13.86
C GLU A 14 -23.02 19.59 13.41
N THR A 15 -24.30 19.80 13.17
CA THR A 15 -25.14 18.83 12.49
C THR A 15 -25.36 19.30 11.06
N ARG A 16 -24.89 18.52 10.10
CA ARG A 16 -24.92 18.85 8.68
C ARG A 16 -24.98 17.59 7.83
N ASP A 17 -25.71 17.63 6.71
CA ASP A 17 -25.82 16.51 5.76
C ASP A 17 -26.16 15.16 6.44
N ASN A 18 -27.09 15.19 7.39
CA ASN A 18 -27.50 14.04 8.21
C ASN A 18 -26.39 13.41 9.06
N MET A 19 -25.33 14.13 9.34
CA MET A 19 -24.23 13.71 10.20
C MET A 19 -24.02 14.72 11.33
N THR A 20 -23.58 14.26 12.48
CA THR A 20 -22.90 15.09 13.47
C THR A 20 -21.42 15.07 13.14
N ILE A 21 -20.83 16.23 12.89
CA ILE A 21 -19.44 16.39 12.50
C ILE A 21 -18.73 17.17 13.60
N GLU A 22 -17.62 16.60 14.07
CA GLU A 22 -16.74 17.23 15.04
C GLU A 22 -15.41 17.53 14.32
N TRP A 23 -15.13 18.83 14.13
CA TRP A 23 -13.99 19.30 13.39
C TRP A 23 -12.79 19.59 14.28
N ASP A 24 -11.60 19.20 13.82
CA ASP A 24 -10.29 19.57 14.37
C ASP A 24 -10.13 19.25 15.87
N ILE A 25 -10.67 18.11 16.31
CA ILE A 25 -10.65 17.64 17.69
C ILE A 25 -9.21 17.35 18.12
N PRO A 26 -8.79 17.80 19.33
CA PRO A 26 -7.48 17.51 19.86
C PRO A 26 -7.38 16.09 20.42
N ILE A 27 -6.28 15.40 20.11
CA ILE A 27 -5.88 14.14 20.72
C ILE A 27 -4.50 14.30 21.27
N THR A 28 -4.35 14.22 22.58
CA THR A 28 -3.04 14.35 23.23
C THR A 28 -2.31 13.03 23.21
N MET A 29 -1.13 13.01 22.62
CA MET A 29 -0.23 11.86 22.56
C MET A 29 0.52 11.66 23.86
N ASP A 30 1.18 10.52 24.05
CA ASP A 30 1.95 10.16 25.24
C ASP A 30 3.15 11.10 25.52
N ASP A 31 3.67 11.79 24.49
CA ASP A 31 4.72 12.81 24.60
C ASP A 31 4.19 14.24 24.79
N GLY A 32 2.86 14.40 24.92
CA GLY A 32 2.20 15.69 25.12
C GLY A 32 1.92 16.47 23.84
N LEU A 33 2.34 15.99 22.65
CA LEU A 33 1.95 16.62 21.39
C LEU A 33 0.44 16.42 21.16
N VAL A 34 -0.20 17.41 20.53
CA VAL A 34 -1.65 17.35 20.24
C VAL A 34 -1.87 17.19 18.76
N LEU A 35 -2.34 16.01 18.36
CA LEU A 35 -2.81 15.73 17.01
C LEU A 35 -4.23 16.24 16.79
N ARG A 36 -4.65 16.34 15.53
CA ARG A 36 -5.95 16.87 15.14
C ARG A 36 -6.74 15.85 14.33
N ALA A 37 -7.99 15.62 14.73
CA ALA A 37 -8.88 14.67 14.09
C ALA A 37 -10.21 15.33 13.69
N ASP A 38 -10.90 14.73 12.71
CA ASP A 38 -12.32 14.99 12.45
C ASP A 38 -13.10 13.70 12.67
N VAL A 39 -14.33 13.84 13.22
CA VAL A 39 -15.23 12.73 13.44
C VAL A 39 -16.57 13.00 12.77
N PHE A 40 -17.00 12.05 11.92
CA PHE A 40 -18.30 12.05 11.26
C PHE A 40 -19.11 10.89 11.84
N ARG A 41 -20.29 11.16 12.39
CA ARG A 41 -21.12 10.13 13.03
C ARG A 41 -22.61 10.35 12.81
N PRO A 42 -23.45 9.32 13.00
CA PRO A 42 -24.90 9.51 12.93
C PRO A 42 -25.40 10.59 13.89
N VAL A 43 -26.44 11.32 13.47
CA VAL A 43 -27.12 12.34 14.31
C VAL A 43 -27.80 11.72 15.53
N THR A 44 -28.29 10.49 15.37
CA THR A 44 -28.92 9.75 16.47
C THR A 44 -27.89 9.48 17.58
N VAL A 45 -28.29 9.73 18.81
CA VAL A 45 -27.46 9.40 19.97
C VAL A 45 -27.34 7.88 20.08
N GLY A 46 -26.08 7.41 20.12
CA GLY A 46 -25.78 5.98 20.16
C GLY A 46 -24.27 5.73 20.30
N ARG A 47 -23.92 4.45 20.35
CA ARG A 47 -22.53 3.98 20.32
C ARG A 47 -22.26 3.24 19.01
N TYR A 48 -21.27 3.69 18.27
CA TYR A 48 -20.99 3.24 16.92
C TYR A 48 -19.59 2.61 16.82
N PRO A 49 -19.41 1.59 16.00
CA PRO A 49 -18.06 1.16 15.62
C PRO A 49 -17.36 2.29 14.87
N VAL A 50 -16.05 2.40 15.07
CA VAL A 50 -15.24 3.46 14.48
C VAL A 50 -14.41 2.90 13.35
N LEU A 51 -14.43 3.53 12.18
CA LEU A 51 -13.45 3.35 11.13
C LEU A 51 -12.48 4.54 11.18
N LEU A 52 -11.22 4.23 11.47
CA LEU A 52 -10.18 5.22 11.67
C LEU A 52 -9.16 5.16 10.54
N SER A 53 -8.74 6.32 10.07
CA SER A 53 -7.60 6.53 9.19
C SER A 53 -6.67 7.59 9.76
N TYR A 54 -5.35 7.36 9.64
CA TYR A 54 -4.28 8.22 10.16
C TYR A 54 -3.21 8.38 9.07
N GLY A 55 -2.91 9.62 8.68
CA GLY A 55 -1.91 9.81 7.61
C GLY A 55 -1.59 11.26 7.27
N PRO A 56 -0.64 11.45 6.32
CA PRO A 56 0.02 12.73 6.09
C PRO A 56 -0.63 13.60 5.00
N TYR A 57 -1.81 13.28 4.49
CA TYR A 57 -2.35 13.93 3.29
C TYR A 57 -3.29 15.11 3.56
N ALA A 58 -3.33 15.61 4.80
CA ALA A 58 -4.22 16.67 5.28
C ALA A 58 -5.72 16.33 5.14
N LYS A 59 -6.36 15.96 6.25
CA LYS A 59 -7.77 15.55 6.31
C LYS A 59 -8.77 16.57 5.72
N TRP A 60 -8.34 17.82 5.58
CA TRP A 60 -9.12 18.92 4.99
C TRP A 60 -8.86 19.15 3.51
N LEU A 61 -7.94 18.41 2.89
CA LEU A 61 -7.74 18.42 1.44
C LEU A 61 -8.71 17.43 0.78
N ALA A 62 -9.66 17.95 0.03
CA ALA A 62 -10.59 17.10 -0.69
C ALA A 62 -9.88 16.35 -1.83
N PHE A 63 -10.35 15.15 -2.16
CA PHE A 63 -9.80 14.32 -3.22
C PHE A 63 -9.72 15.11 -4.55
N GLN A 64 -10.82 15.78 -4.90
CA GLN A 64 -10.93 16.55 -6.15
C GLN A 64 -9.96 17.73 -6.23
N ASP A 65 -9.54 18.27 -5.08
CA ASP A 65 -8.64 19.42 -4.99
C ASP A 65 -7.17 18.98 -4.97
N GLY A 66 -6.88 17.90 -4.27
CA GLY A 66 -5.52 17.36 -4.16
C GLY A 66 -5.09 16.54 -5.37
N TYR A 67 -6.02 15.80 -5.97
CA TYR A 67 -5.75 14.81 -7.02
C TYR A 67 -6.81 14.87 -8.14
N PRO A 68 -6.99 16.01 -8.82
CA PRO A 68 -8.10 16.22 -9.75
C PRO A 68 -8.13 15.22 -10.90
N THR A 69 -6.97 14.91 -11.50
CA THR A 69 -6.89 13.96 -12.62
C THR A 69 -7.30 12.55 -12.19
N ALA A 70 -6.87 12.09 -11.01
CA ALA A 70 -7.25 10.79 -10.48
C ALA A 70 -8.75 10.70 -10.20
N TRP A 71 -9.32 11.79 -9.64
CA TRP A 71 -10.75 11.89 -9.39
C TRP A 71 -11.57 11.83 -10.69
N GLU A 72 -11.21 12.64 -11.70
CA GLU A 72 -11.90 12.68 -13.00
C GLU A 72 -11.88 11.32 -13.70
N ILE A 73 -10.72 10.66 -13.71
CA ILE A 73 -10.56 9.32 -14.28
C ILE A 73 -11.47 8.31 -13.55
N MET A 74 -11.43 8.32 -12.22
CA MET A 74 -12.18 7.37 -11.40
C MET A 74 -13.70 7.53 -11.60
N VAL A 75 -14.21 8.75 -11.57
CA VAL A 75 -15.65 9.01 -11.74
C VAL A 75 -16.11 8.72 -13.18
N ARG A 76 -15.23 8.95 -14.17
CA ARG A 76 -15.52 8.60 -15.57
C ARG A 76 -15.66 7.09 -15.75
N ASP A 77 -14.74 6.32 -15.20
CA ASP A 77 -14.64 4.87 -15.39
C ASP A 77 -15.59 4.11 -14.42
N HIS A 78 -15.84 4.69 -13.24
CA HIS A 78 -16.68 4.15 -12.16
C HIS A 78 -17.66 5.22 -11.62
N PRO A 79 -18.75 5.51 -12.33
CA PRO A 79 -19.70 6.56 -11.93
C PRO A 79 -20.43 6.28 -10.60
N ASP A 80 -20.48 5.03 -10.15
CA ASP A 80 -21.02 4.61 -8.86
C ASP A 80 -20.21 5.18 -7.68
N VAL A 81 -18.95 5.53 -7.89
CA VAL A 81 -18.12 6.19 -6.87
C VAL A 81 -18.74 7.51 -6.44
N ALA A 82 -19.18 8.33 -7.40
CA ALA A 82 -19.81 9.62 -7.12
C ALA A 82 -21.30 9.51 -6.77
N ALA A 83 -21.95 8.40 -7.10
CA ALA A 83 -23.38 8.21 -6.84
C ALA A 83 -23.67 8.04 -5.34
N GLY A 84 -24.78 8.62 -4.86
CA GLY A 84 -25.21 8.50 -3.47
C GLY A 84 -24.39 9.28 -2.44
N SER A 85 -23.53 10.19 -2.89
CA SER A 85 -22.74 11.10 -2.06
C SER A 85 -22.71 12.49 -2.69
N SER A 86 -22.58 13.54 -1.88
CA SER A 86 -22.29 14.88 -2.39
C SER A 86 -20.82 15.05 -2.82
N ASN A 87 -19.97 14.10 -2.45
CA ASN A 87 -18.53 14.06 -2.68
C ASN A 87 -17.73 15.22 -2.06
N LYS A 88 -18.36 16.04 -1.21
CA LYS A 88 -17.68 17.19 -0.59
C LYS A 88 -16.81 16.78 0.60
N TYR A 89 -17.08 15.62 1.22
CA TYR A 89 -16.29 15.07 2.32
C TYR A 89 -15.28 14.01 1.86
N GLN A 90 -15.22 13.73 0.55
CA GLN A 90 -14.30 12.77 -0.03
C GLN A 90 -12.88 13.26 0.11
N SER A 91 -11.99 12.45 0.71
CA SER A 91 -10.56 12.69 0.79
C SER A 91 -9.79 11.54 0.17
N TRP A 92 -8.51 11.77 -0.15
CA TRP A 92 -7.64 10.80 -0.78
C TRP A 92 -7.42 9.56 0.09
N GLU A 93 -7.61 8.39 -0.49
CA GLU A 93 -7.31 7.07 0.09
C GLU A 93 -8.06 6.69 1.39
N VAL A 94 -9.15 7.36 1.72
CA VAL A 94 -9.97 7.08 2.90
C VAL A 94 -11.44 6.95 2.56
N VAL A 95 -12.21 6.28 3.42
CA VAL A 95 -13.64 6.05 3.21
C VAL A 95 -14.45 7.35 3.15
N ASP A 96 -15.50 7.38 2.33
CA ASP A 96 -16.42 8.51 2.24
C ASP A 96 -17.43 8.48 3.40
N PRO A 97 -17.46 9.49 4.30
CA PRO A 97 -18.39 9.51 5.41
C PRO A 97 -19.85 9.44 4.99
N GLU A 98 -20.24 10.06 3.86
CA GLU A 98 -21.63 10.05 3.39
C GLU A 98 -22.10 8.65 2.97
N LYS A 99 -21.19 7.75 2.61
CA LYS A 99 -21.50 6.35 2.29
C LYS A 99 -21.48 5.42 3.51
N TRP A 100 -20.83 5.80 4.60
CA TRP A 100 -20.62 4.92 5.75
C TRP A 100 -21.41 5.30 7.00
N VAL A 101 -21.56 6.60 7.28
CA VAL A 101 -22.29 7.07 8.45
C VAL A 101 -23.77 6.64 8.45
N PRO A 102 -24.49 6.64 7.30
CA PRO A 102 -25.88 6.14 7.26
C PRO A 102 -26.02 4.68 7.68
N ASP A 103 -24.97 3.87 7.51
CA ASP A 103 -24.95 2.48 7.93
C ASP A 103 -24.53 2.30 9.40
N GLY A 104 -24.47 3.39 10.18
CA GLY A 104 -24.20 3.35 11.61
C GLY A 104 -22.74 3.12 11.96
N TYR A 105 -21.82 3.75 11.25
CA TYR A 105 -20.41 3.86 11.58
C TYR A 105 -20.07 5.29 12.00
N ALA A 106 -19.10 5.44 12.88
CA ALA A 106 -18.39 6.69 13.08
C ALA A 106 -17.09 6.64 12.25
N ILE A 107 -16.85 7.68 11.47
CA ILE A 107 -15.63 7.80 10.65
C ILE A 107 -14.72 8.82 11.31
N MET A 108 -13.48 8.43 11.59
CA MET A 108 -12.48 9.29 12.20
C MET A 108 -11.27 9.43 11.30
N ARG A 109 -10.86 10.66 10.99
CA ARG A 109 -9.69 10.99 10.19
C ARG A 109 -8.72 11.79 11.02
N VAL A 110 -7.48 11.34 11.11
CA VAL A 110 -6.43 11.99 11.89
C VAL A 110 -5.32 12.44 10.96
N ASP A 111 -4.95 13.72 11.03
CA ASP A 111 -3.71 14.18 10.43
C ASP A 111 -2.53 13.65 11.24
N SER A 112 -1.57 13.02 10.58
CA SER A 112 -0.36 12.53 11.23
C SER A 112 0.52 13.69 11.73
N ARG A 113 1.45 13.35 12.58
CA ARG A 113 2.44 14.28 13.17
C ARG A 113 3.15 15.10 12.09
N GLY A 114 3.08 16.41 12.19
CA GLY A 114 3.70 17.36 11.26
C GLY A 114 2.96 17.59 9.96
N ALA A 115 1.81 16.94 9.73
CA ALA A 115 1.01 17.08 8.51
C ALA A 115 -0.34 17.76 8.79
N GLY A 116 -0.90 18.42 7.78
CA GLY A 116 -2.21 19.04 7.85
C GLY A 116 -2.37 19.97 9.06
N ARG A 117 -3.35 19.69 9.91
CA ARG A 117 -3.64 20.47 11.11
C ARG A 117 -2.81 20.04 12.33
N SER A 118 -2.16 18.89 12.29
CA SER A 118 -1.35 18.34 13.38
C SER A 118 0.07 18.90 13.38
N PRO A 119 0.52 19.55 14.45
CA PRO A 119 1.88 20.03 14.57
C PRO A 119 2.87 18.86 14.77
N GLY A 120 4.16 19.17 14.78
CA GLY A 120 5.21 18.22 15.11
C GLY A 120 6.22 18.03 14.00
N TYR A 121 7.00 16.95 14.09
CA TYR A 121 8.06 16.57 13.17
C TYR A 121 7.58 15.47 12.24
N ILE A 122 7.70 15.68 10.94
CA ILE A 122 7.33 14.68 9.93
C ILE A 122 8.43 13.62 9.84
N ASP A 123 8.05 12.38 10.11
CA ASP A 123 8.88 11.19 9.96
C ASP A 123 7.98 10.02 9.56
N PRO A 124 7.67 9.88 8.25
CA PRO A 124 6.66 8.95 7.76
C PRO A 124 6.96 7.51 8.12
N PHE A 125 5.93 6.78 8.55
CA PHE A 125 5.99 5.36 8.90
C PHE A 125 6.93 5.01 10.07
N SER A 126 7.46 6.02 10.77
CA SER A 126 8.35 5.80 11.91
C SER A 126 7.67 5.06 13.07
N PRO A 127 8.44 4.46 13.97
CA PRO A 127 7.89 3.90 15.21
C PRO A 127 7.11 4.92 16.03
N ARG A 128 7.47 6.23 15.93
CA ARG A 128 6.72 7.30 16.59
C ARG A 128 5.32 7.48 16.00
N GLU A 129 5.19 7.53 14.67
CA GLU A 129 3.87 7.58 14.03
C GLU A 129 3.02 6.34 14.32
N THR A 130 3.65 5.16 14.34
CA THR A 130 2.97 3.91 14.71
C THR A 130 2.41 3.99 16.14
N ARG A 131 3.15 4.59 17.07
CA ARG A 131 2.70 4.82 18.44
C ARG A 131 1.59 5.86 18.51
N ASP A 132 1.68 6.93 17.73
CA ASP A 132 0.61 7.94 17.65
C ASP A 132 -0.71 7.31 17.15
N LEU A 133 -0.65 6.46 16.13
CA LEU A 133 -1.83 5.72 15.66
C LEU A 133 -2.39 4.79 16.73
N TYR A 134 -1.54 4.09 17.49
CA TYR A 134 -1.95 3.29 18.64
C TYR A 134 -2.74 4.15 19.64
N ASP A 135 -2.20 5.29 20.04
CA ASP A 135 -2.84 6.20 21.00
C ASP A 135 -4.17 6.74 20.45
N CYS A 136 -4.27 7.03 19.14
CA CYS A 136 -5.52 7.42 18.49
C CYS A 136 -6.58 6.32 18.53
N ILE A 137 -6.20 5.05 18.36
CA ILE A 137 -7.11 3.88 18.45
C ILE A 137 -7.68 3.80 19.87
N GLU A 138 -6.84 3.84 20.89
CA GLU A 138 -7.25 3.73 22.29
C GLU A 138 -8.09 4.94 22.72
N TRP A 139 -7.74 6.16 22.25
CA TRP A 139 -8.52 7.36 22.47
C TRP A 139 -9.93 7.25 21.87
N ALA A 140 -10.05 6.80 20.62
CA ALA A 140 -11.33 6.67 19.93
C ALA A 140 -12.24 5.64 20.60
N ALA A 141 -11.68 4.58 21.15
CA ALA A 141 -12.44 3.50 21.77
C ALA A 141 -13.22 3.93 23.02
N VAL A 142 -12.70 4.88 23.78
CA VAL A 142 -13.30 5.34 25.05
C VAL A 142 -14.23 6.54 24.88
N GLN A 143 -14.43 7.03 23.66
CA GLN A 143 -15.34 8.16 23.44
C GLN A 143 -16.80 7.78 23.69
N PRO A 144 -17.65 8.72 24.19
CA PRO A 144 -19.04 8.42 24.51
C PRO A 144 -19.88 7.85 23.36
N TRP A 145 -19.52 8.21 22.13
CA TRP A 145 -20.17 7.78 20.89
C TRP A 145 -19.58 6.49 20.30
N SER A 146 -18.49 5.96 20.87
CA SER A 146 -17.84 4.73 20.42
C SER A 146 -18.40 3.50 21.10
N ASN A 147 -18.55 2.39 20.35
CA ASN A 147 -18.87 1.08 20.93
C ASN A 147 -17.64 0.33 21.47
N GLY A 148 -16.45 0.93 21.39
CA GLY A 148 -15.19 0.35 21.83
C GLY A 148 -14.52 -0.55 20.80
N LYS A 149 -15.06 -0.70 19.59
CA LYS A 149 -14.43 -1.48 18.51
C LYS A 149 -13.96 -0.56 17.40
N ILE A 150 -12.65 -0.58 17.17
CA ILE A 150 -12.00 0.23 16.14
C ILE A 150 -11.60 -0.66 14.98
N GLY A 151 -11.99 -0.27 13.77
CA GLY A 151 -11.50 -0.81 12.51
C GLY A 151 -10.59 0.19 11.83
N LEU A 152 -9.58 -0.29 11.11
CA LEU A 152 -8.75 0.56 10.25
C LEU A 152 -9.08 0.29 8.79
N ALA A 153 -9.26 1.36 8.02
CA ALA A 153 -9.58 1.32 6.59
C ALA A 153 -8.84 2.42 5.83
N GLY A 154 -8.38 2.10 4.64
CA GLY A 154 -7.73 3.04 3.74
C GLY A 154 -6.78 2.34 2.77
N ILE A 155 -6.30 3.11 1.81
CA ILE A 155 -5.41 2.66 0.73
C ILE A 155 -3.98 3.08 1.06
N SER A 156 -2.99 2.36 0.56
CA SER A 156 -1.59 2.76 0.49
C SER A 156 -0.99 3.14 1.85
N TYR A 157 -0.74 4.42 2.11
CA TYR A 157 -0.24 4.89 3.41
C TYR A 157 -1.13 4.41 4.56
N TYR A 158 -2.44 4.62 4.40
CA TYR A 158 -3.44 4.20 5.37
C TYR A 158 -3.61 2.68 5.48
N ALA A 159 -3.05 1.92 4.56
CA ALA A 159 -3.00 0.46 4.61
C ALA A 159 -1.69 -0.04 5.25
N ILE A 160 -0.56 0.56 4.90
CA ILE A 160 0.77 0.20 5.41
C ILE A 160 0.82 0.35 6.93
N ASN A 161 0.35 1.48 7.46
CA ASN A 161 0.37 1.74 8.90
C ASN A 161 -0.55 0.80 9.70
N GLN A 162 -1.55 0.17 9.05
CA GLN A 162 -2.37 -0.86 9.71
C GLN A 162 -1.53 -2.09 10.08
N TRP A 163 -0.65 -2.54 9.18
CA TRP A 163 0.29 -3.63 9.48
C TRP A 163 1.21 -3.29 10.65
N GLN A 164 1.76 -2.06 10.64
CA GLN A 164 2.67 -1.60 11.68
C GLN A 164 1.99 -1.53 13.06
N VAL A 165 0.84 -0.86 13.15
CA VAL A 165 0.15 -0.69 14.43
C VAL A 165 -0.48 -1.99 14.94
N ALA A 166 -0.94 -2.89 14.06
CA ALA A 166 -1.44 -4.20 14.47
C ALA A 166 -0.34 -5.04 15.13
N SER A 167 0.94 -4.81 14.77
CA SER A 167 2.09 -5.44 15.46
C SER A 167 2.24 -5.00 16.92
N LEU A 168 1.71 -3.83 17.29
CA LEU A 168 1.67 -3.34 18.67
C LEU A 168 0.48 -3.87 19.47
N GLN A 169 -0.45 -4.56 18.83
CA GLN A 169 -1.63 -5.19 19.42
C GLN A 169 -2.50 -4.24 20.28
N PRO A 170 -3.01 -3.10 19.72
CA PRO A 170 -3.89 -2.22 20.46
C PRO A 170 -5.12 -3.01 20.98
N GLN A 171 -5.49 -2.75 22.24
CA GLN A 171 -6.55 -3.51 22.90
C GLN A 171 -7.90 -3.40 22.19
N HIS A 172 -8.21 -2.23 21.62
CA HIS A 172 -9.49 -1.95 20.99
C HIS A 172 -9.47 -2.09 19.46
N LEU A 173 -8.35 -2.50 18.87
CA LEU A 173 -8.27 -2.78 17.44
C LEU A 173 -8.98 -4.11 17.14
N ALA A 174 -10.14 -4.03 16.49
CA ALA A 174 -11.03 -5.17 16.29
C ALA A 174 -10.92 -5.80 14.89
N ALA A 175 -10.53 -5.04 13.87
CA ALA A 175 -10.35 -5.51 12.50
C ALA A 175 -9.51 -4.52 11.67
N ILE A 176 -8.78 -5.03 10.68
CA ILE A 176 -8.02 -4.21 9.72
C ILE A 176 -8.37 -4.59 8.28
N CYS A 177 -8.53 -3.58 7.43
CA CYS A 177 -8.75 -3.75 5.98
C CYS A 177 -7.63 -3.04 5.23
N ILE A 178 -6.66 -3.81 4.79
CA ILE A 178 -5.44 -3.34 4.14
C ILE A 178 -5.69 -3.31 2.64
N TRP A 179 -6.01 -2.15 2.10
CA TRP A 179 -6.22 -1.99 0.67
C TRP A 179 -4.95 -1.44 0.03
N GLU A 180 -4.26 -2.28 -0.74
CA GLU A 180 -2.97 -1.95 -1.35
C GLU A 180 -1.92 -1.47 -0.33
N GLY A 181 -1.51 -2.37 0.55
CA GLY A 181 -0.51 -2.13 1.58
C GLY A 181 0.83 -2.81 1.30
N ALA A 182 1.84 -2.44 2.08
CA ALA A 182 3.15 -3.07 2.14
C ALA A 182 3.54 -3.24 3.61
N GLY A 183 4.31 -4.27 3.94
CA GLY A 183 4.67 -4.54 5.33
C GLY A 183 6.15 -4.78 5.56
N ASP A 184 6.94 -5.01 4.51
CA ASP A 184 8.39 -5.12 4.54
C ASP A 184 9.01 -3.85 3.95
N TRP A 185 9.55 -3.01 4.84
CA TRP A 185 10.04 -1.68 4.47
C TRP A 185 11.24 -1.72 3.53
N PHE A 186 12.09 -2.73 3.64
CA PHE A 186 13.22 -2.91 2.74
C PHE A 186 12.76 -3.43 1.37
N ARG A 187 12.15 -4.64 1.35
CA ARG A 187 11.90 -5.39 0.09
C ARG A 187 10.77 -4.85 -0.75
N GLU A 188 9.78 -4.23 -0.12
CA GLU A 188 8.54 -3.81 -0.78
C GLU A 188 8.49 -2.31 -1.06
N LYS A 189 9.30 -1.52 -0.34
CA LYS A 189 9.24 -0.05 -0.41
C LYS A 189 10.53 0.59 -0.91
N ASN A 190 11.65 0.29 -0.27
CA ASN A 190 12.86 1.10 -0.44
C ASN A 190 13.90 0.46 -1.36
N HIS A 191 14.08 -0.87 -1.32
CA HIS A 191 15.16 -1.58 -2.03
C HIS A 191 14.66 -2.89 -2.61
N HIS A 192 13.99 -2.84 -3.78
CA HIS A 192 13.55 -4.04 -4.47
C HIS A 192 14.74 -4.90 -4.87
N GLY A 193 14.86 -6.09 -4.28
CA GLY A 193 16.01 -6.96 -4.50
C GLY A 193 17.36 -6.31 -4.14
N GLY A 194 17.39 -5.29 -3.29
CA GLY A 194 18.59 -4.52 -2.95
C GLY A 194 18.85 -3.30 -3.85
N ILE A 195 17.98 -3.03 -4.83
CA ILE A 195 18.04 -1.88 -5.74
C ILE A 195 17.18 -0.76 -5.17
N LEU A 196 17.75 0.43 -4.99
CA LEU A 196 17.04 1.59 -4.45
C LEU A 196 15.84 1.99 -5.32
N SER A 197 14.67 2.11 -4.71
CA SER A 197 13.46 2.67 -5.33
C SER A 197 13.47 4.20 -5.23
N THR A 198 13.27 4.87 -6.35
CA THR A 198 13.18 6.35 -6.39
C THR A 198 11.78 6.87 -6.05
N PHE A 199 10.78 5.99 -5.96
CA PHE A 199 9.39 6.38 -5.69
C PHE A 199 9.25 7.13 -4.38
N GLN A 200 9.88 6.65 -3.31
CA GLN A 200 9.66 7.16 -1.95
C GLN A 200 10.07 8.63 -1.78
N ALA A 201 11.24 9.00 -2.33
CA ALA A 201 11.69 10.39 -2.29
C ALA A 201 10.76 11.31 -3.10
N ASN A 202 10.35 10.88 -4.30
CA ASN A 202 9.43 11.65 -5.14
C ASN A 202 8.05 11.80 -4.50
N TRP A 203 7.50 10.74 -3.92
CA TRP A 203 6.23 10.76 -3.19
C TRP A 203 6.28 11.74 -2.01
N TYR A 204 7.36 11.71 -1.23
CA TYR A 204 7.54 12.59 -0.08
C TYR A 204 7.50 14.06 -0.47
N ASP A 205 8.19 14.39 -1.58
CA ASP A 205 8.22 15.76 -2.11
C ASP A 205 6.85 16.21 -2.66
N MET A 206 6.18 15.34 -3.40
CA MET A 206 4.94 15.70 -4.10
C MET A 206 3.69 15.64 -3.23
N GLN A 207 3.63 14.76 -2.23
CA GLN A 207 2.39 14.52 -1.49
C GLN A 207 2.47 14.87 -0.01
N VAL A 208 3.63 14.73 0.63
CA VAL A 208 3.77 14.99 2.07
C VAL A 208 4.21 16.42 2.35
N LYS A 209 5.28 16.87 1.70
CA LYS A 209 5.78 18.25 1.91
C LYS A 209 4.77 19.32 1.49
N THR A 210 3.92 19.02 0.50
CA THR A 210 2.90 19.94 -0.01
C THR A 210 1.75 20.21 0.95
N VAL A 211 1.62 19.40 2.00
CA VAL A 211 0.60 19.54 3.04
C VAL A 211 1.20 19.57 4.46
N GLN A 212 2.49 19.88 4.58
CA GLN A 212 3.17 19.99 5.87
C GLN A 212 2.50 21.04 6.77
N HIS A 213 2.37 20.74 8.05
CA HIS A 213 1.90 21.70 9.04
C HIS A 213 2.82 22.92 9.13
N GLY A 214 2.24 24.10 9.10
CA GLY A 214 2.99 25.35 9.05
C GLY A 214 3.14 25.95 7.66
N LEU A 215 2.62 25.31 6.60
CA LEU A 215 2.48 25.96 5.29
C LEU A 215 1.52 27.14 5.33
N GLY A 216 0.52 27.13 6.23
CA GLY A 216 -0.41 28.24 6.43
C GLY A 216 -1.01 28.73 5.10
N GLU A 217 -0.82 30.02 4.79
CA GLU A 217 -1.34 30.65 3.55
C GLU A 217 -0.71 30.08 2.27
N ARG A 218 0.40 29.35 2.34
CA ARG A 218 1.04 28.68 1.20
C ARG A 218 0.42 27.30 0.92
N GLY A 219 -0.31 26.76 1.88
CA GLY A 219 -0.97 25.46 1.77
C GLY A 219 -2.39 25.55 1.20
N PRO A 220 -3.02 24.39 0.98
CA PRO A 220 -4.40 24.31 0.50
C PRO A 220 -5.39 24.84 1.54
N ARG A 221 -6.60 25.19 1.06
CA ARG A 221 -7.74 25.53 1.90
C ARG A 221 -8.80 24.45 1.80
N SER A 222 -9.49 24.23 2.92
CA SER A 222 -10.65 23.33 2.96
C SER A 222 -11.78 23.91 2.10
N ARG A 223 -12.31 23.12 1.17
CA ARG A 223 -13.53 23.47 0.42
C ARG A 223 -14.79 23.51 1.29
N MET A 224 -14.74 22.91 2.48
CA MET A 224 -15.87 22.82 3.38
C MET A 224 -16.13 24.12 4.15
N HIS A 225 -15.08 24.80 4.57
CA HIS A 225 -15.18 25.98 5.44
C HIS A 225 -14.15 27.07 5.11
N GLY A 226 -13.31 26.89 4.07
CA GLY A 226 -12.35 27.89 3.60
C GLY A 226 -11.13 28.09 4.50
N GLU A 227 -11.01 27.35 5.59
CA GLU A 227 -9.87 27.46 6.52
C GLU A 227 -8.60 26.80 5.96
N LEU A 228 -7.44 27.19 6.50
CA LEU A 228 -6.13 26.67 6.11
C LEU A 228 -5.96 25.20 6.53
N ALA A 229 -5.76 24.31 5.58
CA ALA A 229 -5.64 22.88 5.83
C ALA A 229 -4.31 22.50 6.51
N CYS A 230 -3.27 23.34 6.41
CA CYS A 230 -1.92 23.06 6.90
C CYS A 230 -1.52 23.90 8.13
N GLY A 231 -2.49 24.13 9.01
CA GLY A 231 -2.27 24.93 10.24
C GLY A 231 -2.41 26.43 10.01
N PRO A 232 -2.62 27.20 11.08
CA PRO A 232 -2.89 28.63 11.02
C PRO A 232 -1.63 29.50 10.81
N GLN A 233 -0.44 28.95 11.05
CA GLN A 233 0.83 29.67 10.95
C GLN A 233 1.46 29.45 9.59
N THR A 234 2.07 30.52 9.04
CA THR A 234 2.89 30.44 7.82
C THR A 234 4.35 30.53 8.22
N LEU A 235 5.02 29.41 8.27
CA LEU A 235 6.45 29.27 8.61
C LEU A 235 7.30 29.52 7.36
N ASN A 236 8.55 29.97 7.56
CA ASN A 236 9.53 30.04 6.47
C ASN A 236 10.12 28.67 6.15
N ASP A 237 10.93 28.57 5.10
CA ASP A 237 11.45 27.28 4.62
C ASP A 237 12.44 26.65 5.60
N ASP A 238 13.25 27.44 6.30
CA ASP A 238 14.17 26.90 7.31
C ASP A 238 13.41 26.29 8.49
N GLU A 239 12.34 26.95 8.94
CA GLU A 239 11.46 26.46 10.00
C GLU A 239 10.73 25.16 9.57
N LEU A 240 10.29 25.08 8.30
CA LEU A 240 9.67 23.88 7.77
C LEU A 240 10.67 22.73 7.64
N ASN A 241 11.87 23.01 7.12
CA ASN A 241 12.94 22.02 6.97
C ASN A 241 13.36 21.44 8.35
N ALA A 242 13.42 22.28 9.38
CA ALA A 242 13.72 21.83 10.74
C ALA A 242 12.63 20.93 11.37
N LYS A 243 11.46 20.80 10.75
CA LYS A 243 10.31 20.04 11.25
C LYS A 243 10.00 18.81 10.40
N ARG A 244 10.94 18.31 9.62
CA ARG A 244 10.80 17.09 8.82
C ARG A 244 12.14 16.37 8.65
N CYS A 245 12.07 15.05 8.47
CA CYS A 245 13.23 14.24 8.11
C CYS A 245 13.67 14.50 6.65
N ASP A 246 14.89 14.15 6.33
CA ASP A 246 15.32 13.99 4.94
C ASP A 246 15.05 12.55 4.48
N PHE A 247 13.80 12.29 4.18
CA PHE A 247 13.27 10.95 3.93
C PHE A 247 14.03 10.19 2.83
N GLY A 248 14.45 10.91 1.77
CA GLY A 248 15.24 10.34 0.69
C GLY A 248 16.65 9.94 1.13
N GLU A 249 17.32 10.81 1.87
CA GLU A 249 18.68 10.55 2.40
C GLU A 249 18.67 9.46 3.48
N ASP A 250 17.64 9.45 4.34
CA ASP A 250 17.48 8.42 5.36
C ASP A 250 17.39 7.02 4.72
N ILE A 251 16.60 6.86 3.64
CA ILE A 251 16.52 5.61 2.90
C ILE A 251 17.85 5.28 2.20
N PHE A 252 18.46 6.25 1.56
CA PHE A 252 19.72 6.08 0.81
C PHE A 252 20.87 5.65 1.72
N SER A 253 20.93 6.19 2.93
CA SER A 253 21.99 5.89 3.91
C SER A 253 21.89 4.48 4.52
N HIS A 254 20.76 3.77 4.30
CA HIS A 254 20.50 2.43 4.81
C HIS A 254 20.40 1.38 3.67
N PRO A 255 21.53 1.02 2.98
CA PRO A 255 21.49 0.15 1.81
C PRO A 255 21.35 -1.35 2.13
N LEU A 256 21.18 -1.72 3.38
CA LEU A 256 20.95 -3.09 3.87
C LEU A 256 19.68 -3.16 4.69
N ASP A 257 19.11 -4.37 4.83
CA ASP A 257 18.00 -4.64 5.77
C ASP A 257 18.53 -4.62 7.21
N ASP A 258 18.68 -3.44 7.75
CA ASP A 258 19.21 -3.16 9.08
C ASP A 258 18.12 -2.83 10.11
N ALA A 259 18.52 -2.26 11.23
CA ALA A 259 17.60 -1.88 12.30
C ALA A 259 16.60 -0.79 11.88
N TYR A 260 17.00 0.12 10.99
CA TYR A 260 16.11 1.16 10.44
C TYR A 260 14.93 0.53 9.70
N HIS A 261 15.20 -0.33 8.73
CA HIS A 261 14.14 -0.99 7.95
C HIS A 261 13.27 -1.90 8.81
N ARG A 262 13.87 -2.65 9.74
CA ARG A 262 13.11 -3.52 10.64
C ARG A 262 12.19 -2.75 11.59
N ALA A 263 12.60 -1.56 12.04
CA ALA A 263 11.75 -0.71 12.88
C ALA A 263 10.53 -0.14 12.14
N HIS A 264 10.61 0.00 10.81
CA HIS A 264 9.52 0.46 9.95
C HIS A 264 8.68 -0.70 9.36
N SER A 265 9.10 -1.95 9.56
CA SER A 265 8.43 -3.13 9.02
C SER A 265 7.43 -3.73 10.00
N ALA A 266 6.45 -4.45 9.47
CA ALA A 266 5.48 -5.20 10.25
C ALA A 266 6.12 -6.41 10.96
N ASP A 267 5.73 -6.66 12.19
CA ASP A 267 6.03 -7.90 12.92
C ASP A 267 4.85 -8.88 12.72
N TRP A 268 4.96 -9.70 11.68
CA TRP A 268 3.91 -10.61 11.26
C TRP A 268 3.42 -11.57 12.35
N ASP A 269 4.31 -11.99 13.25
CA ASP A 269 4.02 -12.93 14.32
C ASP A 269 3.10 -12.32 15.40
N LYS A 270 3.02 -10.99 15.45
CA LYS A 270 2.15 -10.26 16.39
C LYS A 270 0.82 -9.82 15.80
N ILE A 271 0.63 -9.96 14.50
CA ILE A 271 -0.62 -9.56 13.85
C ILE A 271 -1.64 -10.69 13.98
N THR A 272 -2.49 -10.59 14.99
CA THR A 272 -3.50 -11.62 15.34
C THR A 272 -4.94 -11.14 15.11
N VAL A 273 -5.14 -9.86 14.85
CA VAL A 273 -6.45 -9.24 14.58
C VAL A 273 -7.06 -9.80 13.28
N PRO A 274 -8.39 -9.92 13.16
CA PRO A 274 -9.05 -10.22 11.89
C PRO A 274 -8.64 -9.25 10.78
N LEU A 275 -8.32 -9.78 9.60
CA LEU A 275 -7.81 -8.96 8.52
C LEU A 275 -8.37 -9.33 7.14
N LEU A 276 -8.61 -8.30 6.33
CA LEU A 276 -8.85 -8.38 4.90
C LEU A 276 -7.68 -7.68 4.19
N SER A 277 -6.88 -8.43 3.45
CA SER A 277 -5.83 -7.89 2.58
C SER A 277 -6.37 -7.81 1.16
N ALA A 278 -6.48 -6.61 0.61
CA ALA A 278 -6.96 -6.36 -0.75
C ALA A 278 -5.84 -5.74 -1.58
N GLY A 279 -5.40 -6.44 -2.62
CA GLY A 279 -4.25 -6.05 -3.43
C GLY A 279 -4.55 -5.97 -4.91
N ASN A 280 -3.80 -5.16 -5.63
CA ASN A 280 -3.90 -4.99 -7.07
C ASN A 280 -2.79 -5.76 -7.78
N TRP A 281 -3.15 -6.55 -8.80
CA TRP A 281 -2.19 -7.25 -9.65
C TRP A 281 -1.20 -6.30 -10.35
N GLY A 282 -1.63 -5.08 -10.66
CA GLY A 282 -0.79 -4.01 -11.22
C GLY A 282 0.08 -3.28 -10.20
N GLY A 283 0.05 -3.65 -8.92
CA GLY A 283 0.82 -3.02 -7.84
C GLY A 283 2.30 -3.42 -7.77
N ASN A 284 2.90 -3.83 -8.89
CA ASN A 284 4.32 -4.19 -8.98
C ASN A 284 5.23 -3.04 -8.52
N GLY A 285 6.23 -3.36 -7.71
CA GLY A 285 7.18 -2.40 -7.18
C GLY A 285 6.63 -1.49 -6.07
N LEU A 286 5.39 -1.71 -5.58
CA LEU A 286 4.80 -0.86 -4.56
C LEU A 286 4.01 -1.62 -3.48
N HIS A 287 2.93 -2.35 -3.83
CA HIS A 287 2.00 -2.91 -2.83
C HIS A 287 1.74 -4.40 -2.98
N LEU A 288 1.72 -4.91 -4.21
CA LEU A 288 1.30 -6.27 -4.55
C LEU A 288 1.90 -7.35 -3.64
N ARG A 289 3.23 -7.32 -3.47
CA ARG A 289 3.94 -8.30 -2.65
C ARG A 289 3.49 -8.23 -1.19
N GLY A 290 3.37 -7.03 -0.63
CA GLY A 290 3.01 -6.83 0.77
C GLY A 290 1.62 -7.30 1.13
N ASN A 291 0.64 -7.16 0.24
CA ASN A 291 -0.69 -7.70 0.45
C ASN A 291 -0.67 -9.23 0.54
N ILE A 292 0.05 -9.89 -0.37
CA ILE A 292 0.15 -11.35 -0.40
C ILE A 292 0.99 -11.87 0.77
N GLU A 293 2.17 -11.28 1.04
CA GLU A 293 3.02 -11.67 2.17
C GLU A 293 2.31 -11.45 3.51
N GLY A 294 1.60 -10.34 3.66
CA GLY A 294 0.81 -10.07 4.86
C GLY A 294 -0.27 -11.13 5.08
N PHE A 295 -1.03 -11.51 4.04
CA PHE A 295 -1.99 -12.60 4.12
C PHE A 295 -1.31 -13.94 4.48
N VAL A 296 -0.19 -14.26 3.85
CA VAL A 296 0.51 -15.54 4.10
C VAL A 296 1.10 -15.59 5.50
N ARG A 297 1.81 -14.53 5.93
CA ARG A 297 2.68 -14.53 7.11
C ARG A 297 2.02 -14.07 8.40
N ALA A 298 0.99 -13.20 8.36
CA ALA A 298 0.33 -12.74 9.58
C ALA A 298 -0.17 -13.91 10.42
N ALA A 299 0.04 -13.84 11.75
CA ALA A 299 -0.36 -14.87 12.70
C ALA A 299 -1.87 -15.01 12.88
N SER A 300 -2.65 -14.06 12.36
CA SER A 300 -4.11 -14.12 12.40
C SER A 300 -4.64 -15.41 11.76
N THR A 301 -5.55 -16.07 12.46
CA THR A 301 -6.32 -17.21 11.92
C THR A 301 -7.57 -16.75 11.13
N GLN A 302 -7.95 -15.49 11.29
CA GLN A 302 -9.10 -14.85 10.64
C GLN A 302 -8.59 -13.86 9.58
N LYS A 303 -8.11 -14.40 8.45
CA LYS A 303 -7.52 -13.62 7.37
C LYS A 303 -8.07 -14.00 6.01
N TRP A 304 -8.28 -13.00 5.19
CA TRP A 304 -8.80 -13.10 3.83
C TRP A 304 -7.93 -12.30 2.88
N LEU A 305 -7.83 -12.79 1.65
CA LEU A 305 -7.13 -12.14 0.55
C LEU A 305 -8.12 -11.85 -0.58
N GLU A 306 -8.17 -10.62 -1.01
CA GLU A 306 -8.81 -10.19 -2.24
C GLU A 306 -7.74 -9.66 -3.18
N MET A 307 -7.78 -10.07 -4.46
CA MET A 307 -6.83 -9.60 -5.47
C MET A 307 -7.59 -9.12 -6.69
N HIS A 308 -7.37 -7.87 -7.04
CA HIS A 308 -8.10 -7.19 -8.12
C HIS A 308 -7.16 -6.60 -9.18
N GLY A 309 -7.76 -6.12 -10.25
CA GLY A 309 -7.12 -5.27 -11.25
C GLY A 309 -7.64 -3.84 -11.16
N ASP A 310 -7.55 -3.10 -12.28
CA ASP A 310 -7.86 -1.68 -12.37
C ASP A 310 -6.83 -0.78 -11.66
N ARG A 311 -7.14 0.51 -11.56
CA ARG A 311 -6.24 1.49 -10.97
C ARG A 311 -6.18 1.37 -9.46
N HIS A 312 -5.04 1.71 -8.93
CA HIS A 312 -4.69 1.67 -7.51
C HIS A 312 -5.81 2.13 -6.55
N TRP A 313 -6.50 3.23 -6.88
CA TRP A 313 -7.48 3.83 -5.96
C TRP A 313 -8.93 3.49 -6.29
N SER A 314 -9.23 2.96 -7.49
CA SER A 314 -10.61 2.95 -8.00
C SER A 314 -11.53 2.03 -7.24
N LEU A 315 -11.20 0.74 -7.14
CA LEU A 315 -12.11 -0.27 -6.62
C LEU A 315 -12.47 -0.12 -5.15
N PHE A 316 -11.61 0.52 -4.36
CA PHE A 316 -11.89 0.83 -2.95
C PHE A 316 -13.19 1.63 -2.76
N TYR A 317 -13.46 2.57 -3.66
CA TYR A 317 -14.58 3.50 -3.58
C TYR A 317 -15.84 3.04 -4.30
N THR A 318 -15.74 2.03 -5.17
CA THR A 318 -16.87 1.49 -5.93
C THR A 318 -17.89 0.80 -5.01
N ASP A 319 -19.08 0.54 -5.53
CA ASP A 319 -20.08 -0.27 -4.82
C ASP A 319 -19.54 -1.65 -4.46
N TYR A 320 -18.71 -2.26 -5.32
CA TYR A 320 -18.00 -3.51 -5.03
C TYR A 320 -17.11 -3.39 -3.80
N GLY A 321 -16.19 -2.43 -3.78
CA GLY A 321 -15.26 -2.24 -2.68
C GLY A 321 -15.96 -1.87 -1.38
N ASN A 322 -16.95 -0.96 -1.45
CA ASN A 322 -17.76 -0.59 -0.29
C ASN A 322 -18.55 -1.80 0.27
N ALA A 323 -19.19 -2.60 -0.59
CA ALA A 323 -19.95 -3.77 -0.15
C ALA A 323 -19.05 -4.82 0.51
N LEU A 324 -17.88 -5.10 -0.05
CA LEU A 324 -16.92 -6.04 0.53
C LEU A 324 -16.45 -5.59 1.91
N GLN A 325 -16.02 -4.34 2.02
CA GLN A 325 -15.57 -3.73 3.28
C GLN A 325 -16.70 -3.68 4.33
N LYS A 326 -17.91 -3.29 3.95
CA LYS A 326 -19.08 -3.24 4.85
C LYS A 326 -19.46 -4.61 5.37
N ARG A 327 -19.37 -5.66 4.55
CA ARG A 327 -19.61 -7.04 5.01
C ARG A 327 -18.55 -7.48 6.02
N PHE A 328 -17.26 -7.15 5.77
CA PHE A 328 -16.17 -7.44 6.68
C PHE A 328 -16.33 -6.70 8.02
N PHE A 329 -16.44 -5.38 7.99
CA PHE A 329 -16.55 -4.58 9.20
C PHE A 329 -17.88 -4.76 9.94
N GLY A 330 -18.98 -4.99 9.23
CA GLY A 330 -20.28 -5.32 9.84
C GLY A 330 -20.17 -6.56 10.71
N HIS A 331 -19.51 -7.60 10.21
CA HIS A 331 -19.30 -8.82 10.97
C HIS A 331 -18.42 -8.60 12.22
N PHE A 332 -17.24 -7.98 12.09
CA PHE A 332 -16.29 -7.88 13.19
C PHE A 332 -16.58 -6.74 14.17
N LEU A 333 -17.06 -5.60 13.69
CA LEU A 333 -17.26 -4.41 14.51
C LEU A 333 -18.66 -4.31 15.10
N LYS A 334 -19.69 -4.79 14.38
CA LYS A 334 -21.09 -4.74 14.83
C LYS A 334 -21.58 -6.09 15.34
N GLY A 335 -21.01 -7.20 14.86
CA GLY A 335 -21.52 -8.55 15.12
C GLY A 335 -22.71 -8.91 14.23
N ASP A 336 -22.88 -8.22 13.10
CA ASP A 336 -23.96 -8.47 12.15
C ASP A 336 -23.75 -9.78 11.41
N ASP A 337 -24.83 -10.49 11.07
CA ASP A 337 -24.77 -11.61 10.12
C ASP A 337 -24.72 -11.08 8.68
N THR A 338 -23.51 -10.74 8.23
CA THR A 338 -23.26 -10.22 6.88
C THR A 338 -22.96 -11.34 5.89
N GLY A 339 -23.04 -12.60 6.31
CA GLY A 339 -22.59 -13.76 5.53
C GLY A 339 -21.05 -13.90 5.46
N TRP A 340 -20.30 -13.12 6.24
CA TRP A 340 -18.82 -13.14 6.20
C TRP A 340 -18.24 -14.50 6.59
N THR A 341 -18.88 -15.25 7.45
CA THR A 341 -18.45 -16.61 7.83
C THR A 341 -18.39 -17.59 6.64
N LYS A 342 -19.09 -17.28 5.55
CA LYS A 342 -19.10 -18.04 4.30
C LYS A 342 -18.19 -17.43 3.23
N GLN A 343 -17.51 -16.30 3.53
CA GLN A 343 -16.61 -15.65 2.59
C GLN A 343 -15.46 -16.59 2.24
N PRO A 344 -15.16 -16.83 0.97
CA PRO A 344 -13.99 -17.57 0.55
C PRO A 344 -12.72 -16.93 1.10
N ARG A 345 -11.74 -17.75 1.46
CA ARG A 345 -10.46 -17.25 1.98
C ARG A 345 -9.73 -16.37 0.98
N LEU A 346 -9.83 -16.70 -0.30
CA LEU A 346 -9.28 -15.92 -1.41
C LEU A 346 -10.38 -15.61 -2.40
N GLN A 347 -10.46 -14.35 -2.78
CA GLN A 347 -11.29 -13.84 -3.88
C GLN A 347 -10.35 -13.21 -4.90
N LEU A 348 -10.17 -13.86 -6.04
CA LEU A 348 -9.21 -13.46 -7.06
C LEU A 348 -9.96 -12.98 -8.30
N GLN A 349 -9.63 -11.81 -8.79
CA GLN A 349 -10.06 -11.35 -10.11
C GLN A 349 -9.02 -11.79 -11.13
N ILE A 350 -9.28 -12.89 -11.82
CA ILE A 350 -8.38 -13.46 -12.81
C ILE A 350 -8.47 -12.64 -14.08
N ARG A 351 -7.32 -12.22 -14.58
CA ARG A 351 -7.23 -11.39 -15.76
C ARG A 351 -7.34 -12.22 -17.04
N HIS A 352 -8.12 -11.72 -17.96
CA HIS A 352 -8.20 -12.18 -19.35
C HIS A 352 -7.72 -11.08 -20.30
N PRO A 353 -7.26 -11.41 -21.51
CA PRO A 353 -6.92 -10.41 -22.53
C PRO A 353 -8.05 -9.39 -22.74
N GLY A 354 -7.68 -8.12 -22.95
CA GLY A 354 -8.61 -7.02 -23.17
C GLY A 354 -9.20 -6.43 -21.88
N GLU A 355 -8.43 -6.40 -20.80
CA GLU A 355 -8.81 -5.79 -19.50
C GLU A 355 -10.09 -6.40 -18.88
N LYS A 356 -10.32 -7.69 -19.11
CA LYS A 356 -11.44 -8.42 -18.50
C LYS A 356 -10.97 -9.16 -17.26
N PHE A 357 -11.76 -9.09 -16.21
CA PHE A 357 -11.51 -9.79 -14.97
C PHE A 357 -12.67 -10.73 -14.65
N VAL A 358 -12.34 -11.95 -14.23
CA VAL A 358 -13.33 -12.95 -13.81
C VAL A 358 -13.06 -13.31 -12.36
N GLU A 359 -14.05 -13.05 -11.50
CA GLU A 359 -13.94 -13.38 -10.09
C GLU A 359 -13.89 -14.90 -9.90
N ARG A 360 -12.95 -15.35 -9.08
CA ARG A 360 -12.77 -16.74 -8.72
C ARG A 360 -12.49 -16.88 -7.23
N HIS A 361 -13.12 -17.83 -6.61
CA HIS A 361 -12.98 -18.13 -5.19
C HIS A 361 -12.00 -19.29 -4.97
N GLU A 362 -11.06 -19.09 -4.05
CA GLU A 362 -10.02 -20.04 -3.73
C GLU A 362 -9.87 -20.19 -2.21
N HIS A 363 -9.10 -21.19 -1.77
CA HIS A 363 -8.98 -21.53 -0.36
C HIS A 363 -7.59 -21.28 0.23
N GLU A 364 -6.56 -21.21 -0.64
CA GLU A 364 -5.15 -21.16 -0.21
C GLU A 364 -4.28 -20.43 -1.24
N TRP A 365 -3.17 -19.88 -0.80
CA TRP A 365 -2.15 -19.28 -1.65
C TRP A 365 -0.75 -19.79 -1.25
N PRO A 366 0.13 -20.20 -2.20
CA PRO A 366 -0.20 -20.44 -3.61
C PRO A 366 -1.28 -21.51 -3.79
N LEU A 367 -1.92 -21.55 -4.97
CA LEU A 367 -2.97 -22.51 -5.25
C LEU A 367 -2.39 -23.94 -5.25
N LYS A 368 -2.99 -24.87 -4.49
CA LYS A 368 -2.50 -26.26 -4.38
C LYS A 368 -2.46 -27.00 -5.71
N ARG A 369 -3.36 -26.63 -6.65
CA ARG A 369 -3.40 -27.24 -7.99
C ARG A 369 -2.38 -26.65 -8.96
N THR A 370 -1.57 -25.67 -8.56
CA THR A 370 -0.56 -25.06 -9.43
C THR A 370 0.38 -26.13 -9.97
N GLN A 371 0.54 -26.17 -11.28
CA GLN A 371 1.51 -27.00 -11.98
C GLN A 371 2.77 -26.17 -12.19
N TRP A 372 3.78 -26.46 -11.39
CA TRP A 372 5.05 -25.72 -11.44
C TRP A 372 5.84 -26.12 -12.70
N THR A 373 5.81 -25.25 -13.71
CA THR A 373 6.42 -25.46 -15.01
C THR A 373 7.74 -24.68 -15.09
N LYS A 374 8.81 -25.36 -15.52
CA LYS A 374 10.10 -24.75 -15.77
C LYS A 374 10.23 -24.40 -17.26
N LEU A 375 10.54 -23.15 -17.53
CA LEU A 375 10.91 -22.68 -18.86
C LEU A 375 12.42 -22.39 -18.86
N HIS A 376 13.14 -22.98 -19.84
CA HIS A 376 14.57 -22.83 -19.97
C HIS A 376 14.90 -21.71 -20.98
N LEU A 377 15.86 -20.87 -20.61
CA LEU A 377 16.41 -19.84 -21.48
C LEU A 377 17.40 -20.47 -22.44
N HIS A 378 17.19 -20.34 -23.76
CA HIS A 378 18.06 -20.85 -24.82
C HIS A 378 18.87 -19.69 -25.42
N PRO A 379 20.14 -19.44 -25.00
CA PRO A 379 20.88 -18.24 -25.39
C PRO A 379 21.13 -18.08 -26.88
N ARG A 380 21.27 -19.17 -27.63
CA ARG A 380 21.56 -19.11 -29.08
C ARG A 380 20.37 -18.69 -29.91
N SER A 381 19.18 -19.17 -29.55
CA SER A 381 17.94 -18.88 -30.27
C SER A 381 17.11 -17.79 -29.64
N LEU A 382 17.43 -17.38 -28.42
CA LEU A 382 16.63 -16.50 -27.57
C LEU A 382 15.23 -17.06 -27.31
N ALA A 383 15.11 -18.39 -27.35
CA ALA A 383 13.87 -19.07 -27.05
C ALA A 383 13.69 -19.32 -25.54
N LEU A 384 12.43 -19.33 -25.12
CA LEU A 384 11.99 -19.73 -23.78
C LEU A 384 11.14 -21.00 -23.96
N ALA A 385 11.61 -22.15 -23.46
CA ALA A 385 10.96 -23.44 -23.73
C ALA A 385 11.06 -24.41 -22.53
N GLU A 386 10.18 -25.40 -22.49
CA GLU A 386 10.21 -26.46 -21.47
C GLU A 386 11.39 -27.43 -21.66
N THR A 387 11.92 -27.52 -22.86
CA THR A 387 13.09 -28.39 -23.17
C THR A 387 14.35 -27.82 -22.54
N ALA A 388 15.08 -28.67 -21.83
CA ALA A 388 16.34 -28.27 -21.20
C ALA A 388 17.42 -27.93 -22.25
N VAL A 389 18.26 -26.94 -21.94
CA VAL A 389 19.43 -26.59 -22.73
C VAL A 389 20.50 -27.68 -22.55
N THR A 390 21.03 -28.20 -23.62
CA THR A 390 22.00 -29.31 -23.61
C THR A 390 23.44 -28.87 -23.86
N ASP A 391 23.65 -27.64 -24.31
CA ASP A 391 24.96 -27.07 -24.63
C ASP A 391 25.27 -25.84 -23.77
N ASN A 392 26.57 -25.60 -23.54
CA ASN A 392 27.02 -24.38 -22.89
C ASN A 392 26.97 -23.22 -23.88
N SER A 393 26.07 -22.29 -23.65
CA SER A 393 25.93 -21.08 -24.47
C SER A 393 25.62 -19.89 -23.62
N SER A 394 25.90 -18.69 -24.12
CA SER A 394 25.59 -17.43 -23.41
C SER A 394 25.15 -16.36 -24.41
N VAL A 395 24.43 -15.39 -23.90
CA VAL A 395 24.13 -14.12 -24.56
C VAL A 395 24.80 -13.01 -23.76
N THR A 396 25.41 -12.07 -24.46
CA THR A 396 26.07 -10.90 -23.83
C THR A 396 25.41 -9.63 -24.33
N PHE A 397 25.21 -8.69 -23.43
CA PHE A 397 24.62 -7.37 -23.73
C PHE A 397 25.25 -6.30 -22.83
N ASP A 398 25.16 -5.05 -23.25
CA ASP A 398 25.56 -3.91 -22.44
C ASP A 398 24.49 -3.64 -21.36
N ALA A 399 24.93 -3.38 -20.13
CA ALA A 399 24.05 -3.22 -18.98
C ALA A 399 23.04 -2.05 -19.12
N LEU A 400 23.38 -1.01 -19.90
CA LEU A 400 22.49 0.13 -20.21
C LEU A 400 21.83 0.01 -21.59
N GLY A 401 21.97 -1.15 -22.25
CA GLY A 401 21.32 -1.45 -23.52
C GLY A 401 19.96 -2.11 -23.35
N ASP A 402 19.46 -2.70 -24.45
CA ASP A 402 18.11 -3.30 -24.52
C ASP A 402 17.97 -4.62 -23.72
N GLY A 403 19.06 -5.12 -23.12
CA GLY A 403 19.04 -6.38 -22.37
C GLY A 403 18.97 -7.62 -23.28
N ALA A 404 18.43 -8.72 -22.73
CA ALA A 404 18.19 -9.96 -23.47
C ALA A 404 16.72 -10.37 -23.32
N GLN A 405 16.04 -10.57 -24.44
CA GLN A 405 14.65 -11.01 -24.48
C GLN A 405 14.58 -12.46 -24.94
N PHE A 406 13.85 -13.28 -24.20
CA PHE A 406 13.56 -14.68 -24.54
C PHE A 406 12.06 -14.83 -24.71
N SER A 407 11.62 -15.56 -25.74
CA SER A 407 10.20 -15.74 -26.03
C SER A 407 9.85 -17.20 -26.28
N THR A 408 8.63 -17.59 -25.92
CA THR A 408 8.06 -18.86 -26.34
C THR A 408 7.58 -18.75 -27.79
N ASP A 409 7.41 -19.89 -28.47
CA ASP A 409 6.48 -19.96 -29.59
C ASP A 409 5.06 -19.64 -29.11
N PRO A 410 4.11 -19.30 -30.01
CA PRO A 410 2.71 -19.16 -29.65
C PRO A 410 2.22 -20.40 -28.87
N LEU A 411 1.59 -20.16 -27.72
CA LEU A 411 1.11 -21.24 -26.87
C LEU A 411 0.02 -22.04 -27.61
N PRO A 412 0.11 -23.39 -27.64
CA PRO A 412 -0.82 -24.21 -28.42
C PRO A 412 -2.23 -24.30 -27.80
N HIS A 413 -2.37 -23.92 -26.54
CA HIS A 413 -3.61 -23.97 -25.78
C HIS A 413 -3.76 -22.76 -24.89
N GLU A 414 -5.01 -22.49 -24.47
CA GLU A 414 -5.27 -21.52 -23.41
C GLU A 414 -4.43 -21.85 -22.18
N THR A 415 -3.70 -20.85 -21.70
CA THR A 415 -2.76 -21.00 -20.59
C THR A 415 -3.04 -19.94 -19.54
N GLU A 416 -3.21 -20.37 -18.30
CA GLU A 416 -3.35 -19.50 -17.14
C GLU A 416 -2.02 -19.45 -16.37
N ILE A 417 -1.57 -18.23 -16.06
CA ILE A 417 -0.45 -17.98 -15.16
C ILE A 417 -1.03 -17.28 -13.92
N THR A 418 -1.17 -18.03 -12.82
CA THR A 418 -1.69 -17.50 -11.55
C THR A 418 -0.84 -18.00 -10.41
N GLY A 419 -0.08 -17.10 -9.80
CA GLY A 419 0.76 -17.46 -8.65
C GLY A 419 2.10 -16.74 -8.61
N PRO A 420 2.97 -17.16 -7.68
CA PRO A 420 4.34 -16.69 -7.62
C PRO A 420 5.18 -17.22 -8.78
N CYS A 421 6.16 -16.40 -9.19
CA CYS A 421 7.14 -16.75 -10.22
C CYS A 421 8.55 -16.55 -9.67
N ALA A 422 9.53 -17.27 -10.21
CA ALA A 422 10.94 -17.09 -9.88
C ALA A 422 11.82 -17.40 -11.09
N ALA A 423 12.99 -16.77 -11.15
CA ALA A 423 13.98 -17.06 -12.15
C ALA A 423 15.30 -17.50 -11.49
N LYS A 424 15.95 -18.49 -12.08
CA LYS A 424 17.32 -18.89 -11.77
C LYS A 424 18.21 -18.51 -12.95
N LEU A 425 19.17 -17.64 -12.71
CA LEU A 425 20.11 -17.16 -13.73
C LEU A 425 21.54 -17.51 -13.36
N PHE A 426 22.38 -17.72 -14.37
CA PHE A 426 23.82 -17.83 -14.26
C PHE A 426 24.42 -16.66 -15.02
N ILE A 427 24.94 -15.67 -14.31
CA ILE A 427 25.48 -14.45 -14.91
C ILE A 427 26.97 -14.29 -14.66
N SER A 428 27.67 -13.60 -15.56
CA SER A 428 28.95 -12.99 -15.29
C SER A 428 28.89 -11.50 -15.63
N SER A 429 29.62 -10.68 -14.89
CA SER A 429 29.72 -9.24 -15.12
C SER A 429 31.16 -8.82 -15.30
N SER A 430 31.40 -7.75 -16.04
CA SER A 430 32.71 -7.08 -16.12
C SER A 430 33.02 -6.25 -14.87
N THR A 431 32.04 -6.07 -13.98
CA THR A 431 32.12 -5.28 -12.73
C THR A 431 31.94 -6.16 -11.50
N THR A 432 32.10 -5.58 -10.32
CA THR A 432 31.92 -6.27 -9.02
C THR A 432 30.48 -6.37 -8.56
N ASP A 433 29.54 -5.80 -9.31
CA ASP A 433 28.09 -5.88 -9.05
C ASP A 433 27.30 -5.74 -10.35
N ALA A 434 26.00 -6.10 -10.30
CA ALA A 434 25.05 -5.93 -11.40
C ALA A 434 23.64 -5.82 -10.85
N ASP A 435 22.86 -4.87 -11.36
CA ASP A 435 21.44 -4.76 -11.07
C ASP A 435 20.65 -5.49 -12.17
N ILE A 436 19.91 -6.51 -11.78
CA ILE A 436 19.10 -7.34 -12.69
C ILE A 436 17.63 -6.96 -12.53
N PHE A 437 17.02 -6.61 -13.65
CA PHE A 437 15.59 -6.32 -13.78
C PHE A 437 14.97 -7.41 -14.64
N LEU A 438 14.00 -8.11 -14.11
CA LEU A 438 13.22 -9.12 -14.83
C LEU A 438 11.83 -8.57 -15.15
N VAL A 439 11.42 -8.75 -16.40
CA VAL A 439 10.08 -8.38 -16.84
C VAL A 439 9.43 -9.61 -17.48
N LEU A 440 8.34 -10.06 -16.90
CA LEU A 440 7.51 -11.12 -17.47
C LEU A 440 6.40 -10.45 -18.29
N GLN A 441 6.37 -10.73 -19.59
CA GLN A 441 5.37 -10.21 -20.51
C GLN A 441 4.53 -11.36 -21.10
N ALA A 442 3.29 -11.09 -21.36
CA ALA A 442 2.42 -11.97 -22.13
C ALA A 442 1.76 -11.18 -23.26
N PHE A 443 1.57 -11.85 -24.39
CA PHE A 443 0.98 -11.24 -25.57
C PHE A 443 -0.26 -12.03 -25.98
N ALA A 444 -1.34 -11.33 -26.29
CA ALA A 444 -2.53 -11.91 -26.89
C ALA A 444 -2.24 -12.41 -28.31
N PRO A 445 -3.11 -13.26 -28.91
CA PRO A 445 -2.89 -13.79 -30.26
C PRO A 445 -2.74 -12.74 -31.36
N ASP A 446 -3.25 -11.54 -31.17
CA ASP A 446 -3.11 -10.41 -32.08
C ASP A 446 -1.81 -9.61 -31.88
N GLY A 447 -0.95 -10.02 -30.93
CA GLY A 447 0.29 -9.34 -30.59
C GLY A 447 0.16 -8.22 -29.57
N THR A 448 -1.04 -7.94 -29.05
CA THR A 448 -1.26 -6.93 -28.01
C THR A 448 -0.68 -7.42 -26.67
N GLU A 449 0.14 -6.62 -26.01
CA GLU A 449 0.67 -6.95 -24.70
C GLU A 449 -0.46 -6.95 -23.65
N VAL A 450 -0.41 -7.95 -22.77
CA VAL A 450 -1.30 -8.06 -21.62
C VAL A 450 -0.67 -7.29 -20.46
N VAL A 451 -1.21 -6.12 -20.13
CA VAL A 451 -0.72 -5.21 -19.09
C VAL A 451 -1.78 -4.98 -18.00
N PHE A 452 -1.36 -4.58 -16.82
CA PHE A 452 -2.23 -4.13 -15.74
C PHE A 452 -2.19 -2.60 -15.60
N HIS A 453 -3.27 -2.01 -15.09
CA HIS A 453 -3.21 -0.65 -14.58
C HIS A 453 -2.58 -0.66 -13.18
N GLY A 454 -1.41 -0.07 -13.04
CA GLY A 454 -0.74 0.09 -11.74
C GLY A 454 -0.93 1.48 -11.15
N ALA A 455 -0.40 1.67 -9.95
CA ALA A 455 -0.39 2.96 -9.27
C ALA A 455 0.53 3.97 -9.96
N LEU A 456 1.63 3.48 -10.55
CA LEU A 456 2.71 4.30 -11.11
C LEU A 456 2.71 4.27 -12.64
N ASP A 457 2.32 3.16 -13.22
CA ASP A 457 2.39 2.91 -14.66
C ASP A 457 1.07 2.31 -15.14
N PRO A 458 0.37 2.95 -16.10
CA PRO A 458 -0.83 2.38 -16.70
C PRO A 458 -0.53 1.15 -17.58
N HIS A 459 0.74 0.86 -17.84
CA HIS A 459 1.22 -0.26 -18.64
C HIS A 459 2.10 -1.22 -17.84
N THR A 460 1.75 -1.53 -16.60
CA THR A 460 2.48 -2.49 -15.78
C THR A 460 2.45 -3.87 -16.42
N PRO A 461 3.61 -4.51 -16.68
CA PRO A 461 3.68 -5.83 -17.28
C PRO A 461 3.11 -6.92 -16.35
N LEU A 462 3.01 -8.15 -16.87
CA LEU A 462 2.45 -9.28 -16.13
C LEU A 462 3.17 -9.54 -14.80
N GLY A 463 4.48 -9.42 -14.76
CA GLY A 463 5.26 -9.56 -13.53
C GLY A 463 6.63 -8.89 -13.63
N GLN A 464 7.14 -8.47 -12.48
CA GLN A 464 8.46 -7.85 -12.37
C GLN A 464 9.25 -8.46 -11.21
N GLY A 465 10.57 -8.55 -11.41
CA GLY A 465 11.50 -9.02 -10.39
C GLY A 465 12.80 -8.21 -10.42
N TRP A 466 13.42 -8.09 -9.27
CA TRP A 466 14.63 -7.27 -9.10
C TRP A 466 15.64 -8.00 -8.25
N LEU A 467 16.92 -7.89 -8.61
CA LEU A 467 18.02 -8.31 -7.74
C LEU A 467 19.31 -7.57 -8.07
N ARG A 468 19.88 -6.90 -7.10
CA ARG A 468 21.29 -6.54 -7.10
C ARG A 468 22.12 -7.78 -6.80
N ALA A 469 23.02 -8.17 -7.69
CA ALA A 469 23.74 -9.44 -7.62
C ALA A 469 24.54 -9.60 -6.31
N SER A 470 25.06 -8.52 -5.75
CA SER A 470 25.72 -8.56 -4.43
C SER A 470 24.78 -8.86 -3.27
N HIS A 471 23.47 -8.75 -3.46
CA HIS A 471 22.44 -9.05 -2.46
C HIS A 471 21.87 -10.48 -2.58
N ARG A 472 22.51 -11.37 -3.33
CA ARG A 472 22.02 -12.73 -3.65
C ARG A 472 21.91 -13.72 -2.48
N LYS A 473 22.38 -13.35 -1.28
CA LYS A 473 22.32 -14.26 -0.13
C LYS A 473 20.86 -14.54 0.24
N LEU A 474 20.50 -15.83 0.19
CA LEU A 474 19.17 -16.29 0.58
C LEU A 474 19.05 -16.50 2.09
N ASP A 475 17.85 -16.26 2.62
CA ASP A 475 17.43 -16.77 3.93
C ASP A 475 16.91 -18.20 3.74
N PRO A 476 17.56 -19.23 4.31
CA PRO A 476 17.18 -20.63 4.10
C PRO A 476 15.89 -21.03 4.80
N LYS A 477 15.39 -20.24 5.76
CA LYS A 477 14.16 -20.54 6.50
C LYS A 477 12.92 -19.99 5.77
N LEU A 478 13.09 -18.83 5.10
CA LEU A 478 12.01 -18.14 4.44
C LEU A 478 11.93 -18.41 2.93
N SER A 479 13.04 -18.88 2.31
CA SER A 479 13.08 -19.22 0.90
C SER A 479 12.31 -20.49 0.57
N THR A 480 11.61 -20.45 -0.57
CA THR A 480 11.04 -21.63 -1.23
C THR A 480 11.54 -21.65 -2.68
N PHE A 481 11.33 -22.74 -3.41
CA PHE A 481 11.79 -22.84 -4.81
C PHE A 481 11.06 -21.84 -5.75
N TYR A 482 9.88 -21.37 -5.37
CA TYR A 482 9.09 -20.40 -6.13
C TYR A 482 9.17 -18.97 -5.58
N ARG A 483 9.77 -18.78 -4.42
CA ARG A 483 9.94 -17.49 -3.75
C ARG A 483 11.32 -17.46 -3.08
N PRO A 484 12.38 -17.15 -3.81
CA PRO A 484 13.67 -16.85 -3.23
C PRO A 484 13.56 -15.64 -2.29
N TYR A 485 13.90 -15.82 -1.02
CA TYR A 485 13.84 -14.77 -0.02
C TYR A 485 15.26 -14.35 0.35
N HIS A 486 15.68 -13.17 -0.07
CA HIS A 486 17.02 -12.65 0.19
C HIS A 486 17.10 -11.98 1.57
N SER A 487 18.17 -12.26 2.32
CA SER A 487 18.36 -11.69 3.65
C SER A 487 18.72 -10.21 3.64
N HIS A 488 19.39 -9.74 2.59
CA HIS A 488 19.84 -8.35 2.42
C HIS A 488 20.69 -7.79 3.59
N ASP A 489 21.23 -8.65 4.43
CA ASP A 489 22.02 -8.30 5.62
C ASP A 489 23.50 -8.07 5.31
N VAL A 490 23.96 -8.49 4.14
CA VAL A 490 25.36 -8.40 3.71
C VAL A 490 25.47 -8.32 2.19
N LYS A 491 26.42 -7.53 1.70
CA LYS A 491 26.81 -7.52 0.28
C LYS A 491 27.87 -8.57 -0.01
N GLN A 492 27.68 -9.33 -1.08
CA GLN A 492 28.60 -10.34 -1.61
C GLN A 492 29.03 -9.94 -3.03
N PRO A 493 30.09 -9.13 -3.20
CA PRO A 493 30.52 -8.67 -4.53
C PRO A 493 30.75 -9.82 -5.52
N LEU A 494 30.53 -9.56 -6.80
CA LEU A 494 30.89 -10.47 -7.87
C LEU A 494 32.40 -10.45 -8.09
N ALA A 495 32.94 -11.58 -8.52
CA ALA A 495 34.26 -11.62 -9.14
C ALA A 495 34.11 -11.34 -10.66
N PRO A 496 34.70 -10.27 -11.22
CA PRO A 496 34.55 -9.95 -12.62
C PRO A 496 34.88 -11.13 -13.54
N GLY A 497 33.99 -11.42 -14.49
CA GLY A 497 34.12 -12.54 -15.43
C GLY A 497 33.78 -13.92 -14.88
N ALA A 498 33.60 -14.07 -13.55
CA ALA A 498 33.20 -15.35 -12.96
C ALA A 498 31.67 -15.53 -13.05
N VAL A 499 31.26 -16.75 -13.40
CA VAL A 499 29.84 -17.09 -13.43
C VAL A 499 29.29 -17.22 -12.00
N THR A 500 28.20 -16.55 -11.73
CA THR A 500 27.51 -16.53 -10.43
C THR A 500 26.05 -16.93 -10.61
N GLU A 501 25.57 -17.82 -9.76
CA GLU A 501 24.17 -18.23 -9.71
C GLU A 501 23.34 -17.19 -8.94
N LEU A 502 22.19 -16.81 -9.50
CA LEU A 502 21.21 -15.91 -8.90
C LEU A 502 19.83 -16.58 -8.92
N ASP A 503 19.16 -16.60 -7.79
CA ASP A 503 17.74 -16.91 -7.68
C ASP A 503 16.99 -15.59 -7.47
N ILE A 504 16.01 -15.28 -8.31
CA ILE A 504 15.34 -13.98 -8.33
C ILE A 504 13.84 -14.19 -8.18
N GLU A 505 13.25 -13.55 -7.17
CA GLU A 505 11.79 -13.48 -7.00
C GLU A 505 11.21 -12.59 -8.11
N VAL A 506 10.22 -13.09 -8.83
CA VAL A 506 9.31 -12.30 -9.66
C VAL A 506 8.00 -12.19 -8.87
N TRP A 507 7.52 -10.96 -8.69
CA TRP A 507 6.33 -10.76 -7.87
C TRP A 507 5.13 -11.50 -8.43
N PRO A 508 4.21 -11.97 -7.56
CA PRO A 508 3.06 -12.77 -7.98
C PRO A 508 2.20 -12.09 -9.02
N THR A 509 1.55 -12.89 -9.87
CA THR A 509 0.68 -12.38 -10.94
C THR A 509 -0.49 -13.31 -11.22
N CYS A 510 -1.39 -12.87 -12.08
CA CYS A 510 -2.39 -13.70 -12.72
C CYS A 510 -2.60 -13.31 -14.19
#